data_7054e1acd21e7253269c0523a5319d8c
#
_entry.id   7054e1acd21e7253269c0523a5319d8c
#
_cell.length_a   1.000
_cell.length_b   1.000
_cell.length_c   1.000
_cell.angle_alpha   90.00
_cell.angle_beta   90.00
_cell.angle_gamma   90.00
#
_symmetry.space_group_name_H-M   'P 1'
#
loop_
_entity.id
_entity.type
_entity.pdbx_description
1 polymer ?
#
loop_
_entity_poly.entity_id
_entity_poly.type
_entity_poly.pdbx_seq_one_letter_code
_entity_poly.pdbx_strand_id
1 'polypeptide(L)'
;SSRGWFERIVTVPLRLPVATIAVVLLVTAMSLFAWPHVRFEPDISQLLPSEHPHVRIAQLLDDRSRPSRTMWLLLHGEGLPDARKLEDVVPKLAQRFASSPDIVEVLTTREELFSQWAERFAEAPLWLLDDAQLSDLGQALSEEGVSTAVQNLVEDLADDPVAARELAVRDPLGLRWVLSSEDRFRELGFATGTDLLLLEGGKRAVIQLRGRIDAYDADFSTGVCTFVDEQLLAAGVTAEIFGGYAVARADQARLRGDFERASTWSVLLIALYLVWVMRGLRLPMLVQLPAILSIAWAIPFGSFCFGALPTVAVAAVAVLCGLGVDFAIHYAARYRRARLTMAHREAVQEVQRTTVPELLIDMATTAVTFLAIGAGSD
;
A
#
# COMPACT_ATOMS: atom_id res chain seq x y z
N SER A 1 -0.43 -6.70 52.37
CA SER A 1 -0.98 -5.35 52.11
C SER A 1 -1.21 -5.02 50.61
N SER A 2 -0.81 -5.91 49.70
CA SER A 2 -1.08 -5.76 48.29
C SER A 2 -2.57 -5.93 47.89
N ARG A 3 -3.34 -6.71 48.62
CA ARG A 3 -4.79 -6.87 48.43
C ARG A 3 -5.56 -5.55 48.65
N GLY A 4 -5.14 -4.71 49.59
CA GLY A 4 -5.86 -3.45 49.89
C GLY A 4 -5.73 -2.36 48.83
N TRP A 5 -4.62 -2.32 48.07
CA TRP A 5 -4.43 -1.41 46.97
C TRP A 5 -5.29 -1.79 45.75
N PHE A 6 -5.30 -3.08 45.43
CA PHE A 6 -6.09 -3.64 44.32
C PHE A 6 -7.60 -3.46 44.53
N GLU A 7 -8.10 -3.76 45.74
CA GLU A 7 -9.51 -3.52 46.10
C GLU A 7 -9.89 -2.02 46.00
N ARG A 8 -8.98 -1.11 46.32
CA ARG A 8 -9.21 0.32 46.15
C ARG A 8 -9.41 0.71 44.71
N ILE A 9 -8.57 0.25 43.80
CA ILE A 9 -8.67 0.57 42.35
C ILE A 9 -9.98 0.01 41.78
N VAL A 10 -10.30 -1.24 42.06
CA VAL A 10 -11.51 -1.91 41.57
C VAL A 10 -12.80 -1.21 42.05
N THR A 11 -12.78 -0.58 43.22
CA THR A 11 -13.96 0.12 43.79
C THR A 11 -14.07 1.59 43.42
N VAL A 12 -13.05 2.19 42.76
CA VAL A 12 -13.08 3.61 42.34
C VAL A 12 -14.32 3.95 41.51
N PRO A 13 -14.70 3.16 40.46
CA PRO A 13 -15.88 3.46 39.67
C PRO A 13 -17.20 3.50 40.47
N LEU A 14 -17.29 2.70 41.53
CA LEU A 14 -18.47 2.70 42.40
C LEU A 14 -18.52 3.91 43.34
N ARG A 15 -17.34 4.39 43.75
CA ARG A 15 -17.21 5.54 44.67
C ARG A 15 -17.38 6.88 43.98
N LEU A 16 -16.88 6.96 42.74
CA LEU A 16 -16.84 8.20 41.94
C LEU A 16 -17.37 7.96 40.53
N PRO A 17 -18.64 7.56 40.35
CA PRO A 17 -19.20 7.19 39.06
C PRO A 17 -19.17 8.35 38.05
N VAL A 18 -19.45 9.57 38.50
CA VAL A 18 -19.41 10.75 37.60
C VAL A 18 -18.00 11.03 37.10
N ALA A 19 -17.01 10.97 37.98
CA ALA A 19 -15.60 11.15 37.58
C ALA A 19 -15.14 10.08 36.61
N THR A 20 -15.53 8.82 36.83
CA THR A 20 -15.21 7.72 35.92
C THR A 20 -15.82 7.92 34.52
N ILE A 21 -17.11 8.30 34.47
CA ILE A 21 -17.78 8.60 33.21
C ILE A 21 -17.12 9.81 32.52
N ALA A 22 -16.77 10.86 33.27
CA ALA A 22 -16.09 12.04 32.74
C ALA A 22 -14.73 11.69 32.11
N VAL A 23 -13.93 10.82 32.76
CA VAL A 23 -12.65 10.34 32.24
C VAL A 23 -12.86 9.51 30.96
N VAL A 24 -13.82 8.59 30.94
CA VAL A 24 -14.15 7.79 29.75
C VAL A 24 -14.55 8.70 28.59
N LEU A 25 -15.42 9.69 28.83
CA LEU A 25 -15.84 10.64 27.80
C LEU A 25 -14.67 11.50 27.31
N LEU A 26 -13.79 11.95 28.21
CA LEU A 26 -12.61 12.72 27.85
C LEU A 26 -11.65 11.91 26.97
N VAL A 27 -11.33 10.68 27.37
CA VAL A 27 -10.45 9.79 26.58
C VAL A 27 -11.08 9.49 25.22
N THR A 28 -12.40 9.25 25.19
CA THR A 28 -13.12 9.01 23.93
C THR A 28 -13.06 10.25 23.02
N ALA A 29 -13.29 11.43 23.56
CA ALA A 29 -13.18 12.67 22.78
C ALA A 29 -11.78 12.91 22.24
N MET A 30 -10.75 12.68 23.05
CA MET A 30 -9.33 12.77 22.62
C MET A 30 -9.03 11.77 21.51
N SER A 31 -9.48 10.52 21.66
CA SER A 31 -9.28 9.48 20.63
C SER A 31 -10.01 9.81 19.33
N LEU A 32 -11.25 10.30 19.40
CA LEU A 32 -11.98 10.70 18.20
C LEU A 32 -11.33 11.90 17.49
N PHE A 33 -10.73 12.83 18.25
CA PHE A 33 -9.96 13.93 17.70
C PHE A 33 -8.66 13.46 17.02
N ALA A 34 -8.02 12.42 17.55
CA ALA A 34 -6.81 11.84 16.99
C ALA A 34 -7.08 10.94 15.77
N TRP A 35 -8.31 10.46 15.59
CA TRP A 35 -8.68 9.51 14.51
C TRP A 35 -8.32 9.97 13.09
N PRO A 36 -8.55 11.24 12.68
CA PRO A 36 -8.17 11.72 11.36
C PRO A 36 -6.66 11.73 11.09
N HIS A 37 -5.84 11.64 12.15
CA HIS A 37 -4.37 11.64 12.07
C HIS A 37 -3.78 10.23 12.06
N VAL A 38 -4.62 9.19 12.15
CA VAL A 38 -4.17 7.79 12.08
C VAL A 38 -3.73 7.49 10.65
N ARG A 39 -2.47 7.06 10.51
CA ARG A 39 -1.90 6.64 9.23
C ARG A 39 -1.79 5.13 9.19
N PHE A 40 -2.23 4.56 8.07
CA PHE A 40 -2.04 3.16 7.78
C PHE A 40 -1.00 3.00 6.67
N GLU A 41 -0.05 2.11 6.89
CA GLU A 41 1.00 1.83 5.94
C GLU A 41 0.75 0.46 5.29
N PRO A 42 0.59 0.42 3.97
CA PRO A 42 0.32 -0.82 3.25
C PRO A 42 1.57 -1.68 3.04
N ASP A 43 2.76 -1.16 3.35
CA ASP A 43 4.02 -1.88 3.14
C ASP A 43 4.17 -3.06 4.11
N ILE A 44 3.92 -4.25 3.58
CA ILE A 44 4.07 -5.52 4.32
C ILE A 44 5.55 -5.85 4.57
N SER A 45 6.48 -5.30 3.77
CA SER A 45 7.90 -5.58 3.90
C SER A 45 8.46 -5.11 5.25
N GLN A 46 7.85 -4.09 5.85
CA GLN A 46 8.21 -3.60 7.18
C GLN A 46 7.85 -4.57 8.32
N LEU A 47 7.01 -5.57 8.06
CA LEU A 47 6.71 -6.63 9.03
C LEU A 47 7.78 -7.72 9.06
N LEU A 48 8.69 -7.72 8.09
CA LEU A 48 9.78 -8.67 8.02
C LEU A 48 11.06 -8.00 8.52
N PRO A 49 11.92 -8.75 9.25
CA PRO A 49 13.22 -8.23 9.66
C PRO A 49 13.98 -7.70 8.45
N SER A 50 14.54 -6.49 8.57
CA SER A 50 15.30 -5.83 7.49
C SER A 50 16.49 -6.65 6.98
N GLU A 51 17.00 -7.55 7.81
CA GLU A 51 18.10 -8.47 7.49
C GLU A 51 17.65 -9.73 6.74
N HIS A 52 16.33 -9.95 6.59
CA HIS A 52 15.83 -11.14 5.91
C HIS A 52 16.27 -11.14 4.43
N PRO A 53 16.85 -12.26 3.91
CA PRO A 53 17.41 -12.30 2.55
C PRO A 53 16.42 -11.86 1.47
N HIS A 54 15.15 -12.22 1.59
CA HIS A 54 14.12 -11.84 0.63
C HIS A 54 13.76 -10.35 0.68
N VAL A 55 13.77 -9.72 1.87
CA VAL A 55 13.56 -8.27 2.03
C VAL A 55 14.73 -7.52 1.39
N ARG A 56 15.95 -7.95 1.64
CA ARG A 56 17.15 -7.36 1.04
C ARG A 56 17.16 -7.49 -0.48
N ILE A 57 16.74 -8.63 -1.03
CA ILE A 57 16.61 -8.81 -2.47
C ILE A 57 15.51 -7.92 -3.03
N ALA A 58 14.34 -7.83 -2.37
CA ALA A 58 13.26 -6.97 -2.78
C ALA A 58 13.66 -5.49 -2.77
N GLN A 59 14.36 -5.03 -1.74
CA GLN A 59 14.92 -3.67 -1.66
C GLN A 59 15.95 -3.41 -2.78
N LEU A 60 16.86 -4.34 -3.03
CA LEU A 60 17.83 -4.22 -4.13
C LEU A 60 17.14 -4.15 -5.50
N LEU A 61 16.07 -4.91 -5.69
CA LEU A 61 15.27 -4.86 -6.92
C LEU A 61 14.52 -3.55 -7.04
N ASP A 62 13.97 -3.05 -5.93
CA ASP A 62 13.24 -1.77 -5.92
C ASP A 62 14.20 -0.60 -6.14
N ASP A 63 15.38 -0.59 -5.52
CA ASP A 63 16.40 0.44 -5.73
C ASP A 63 16.90 0.48 -7.17
N ARG A 64 17.00 -0.67 -7.83
CA ARG A 64 17.50 -0.75 -9.21
C ARG A 64 16.43 -0.47 -10.25
N SER A 65 15.26 -1.10 -10.14
CA SER A 65 14.18 -1.02 -11.14
C SER A 65 13.08 -0.03 -10.79
N ARG A 66 12.96 0.32 -9.50
CA ARG A 66 11.95 1.25 -8.95
C ARG A 66 10.52 0.95 -9.42
N PRO A 67 10.09 -0.33 -9.46
CA PRO A 67 8.75 -0.69 -9.92
C PRO A 67 7.67 -0.07 -9.03
N SER A 68 7.95 0.15 -7.73
CA SER A 68 7.08 0.83 -6.80
C SER A 68 6.81 2.29 -7.16
N ARG A 69 7.76 2.97 -7.85
CA ARG A 69 7.64 4.37 -8.28
C ARG A 69 7.15 4.54 -9.71
N THR A 70 6.85 3.43 -10.40
CA THR A 70 6.51 3.45 -11.82
C THR A 70 5.03 3.18 -12.03
N MET A 71 4.42 3.98 -12.92
CA MET A 71 3.06 3.83 -13.43
C MET A 71 3.10 3.78 -14.94
N TRP A 72 2.32 2.88 -15.52
CA TRP A 72 2.12 2.77 -16.95
C TRP A 72 0.68 3.11 -17.30
N LEU A 73 0.52 3.95 -18.28
CA LEU A 73 -0.78 4.34 -18.84
C LEU A 73 -0.91 3.74 -20.23
N LEU A 74 -1.93 2.92 -20.44
CA LEU A 74 -2.31 2.46 -21.77
C LEU A 74 -3.50 3.29 -22.22
N LEU A 75 -3.25 4.26 -23.04
CA LEU A 75 -4.26 5.16 -23.61
C LEU A 75 -5.03 4.48 -24.73
N HIS A 76 -6.34 4.68 -24.76
CA HIS A 76 -7.22 4.20 -25.82
C HIS A 76 -7.67 5.36 -26.72
N GLY A 77 -7.45 5.21 -28.01
CA GLY A 77 -7.91 6.18 -29.02
C GLY A 77 -9.40 6.05 -29.39
N GLU A 78 -10.08 5.01 -28.93
CA GLU A 78 -11.49 4.72 -29.20
C GLU A 78 -12.39 5.69 -28.44
N GLY A 79 -12.65 6.83 -28.90
CA GLY A 79 -13.49 7.85 -28.23
C GLY A 79 -12.97 9.25 -28.49
N LEU A 80 -11.81 9.34 -29.12
CA LEU A 80 -11.35 10.62 -29.65
C LEU A 80 -12.20 11.02 -30.84
N PRO A 81 -12.60 12.30 -30.98
CA PRO A 81 -13.22 12.79 -32.19
C PRO A 81 -12.32 12.48 -33.40
N ASP A 82 -12.92 12.11 -34.53
CA ASP A 82 -12.26 11.67 -35.78
C ASP A 82 -11.13 12.58 -36.28
N ALA A 83 -11.05 13.80 -35.78
CA ALA A 83 -9.99 14.77 -36.07
C ALA A 83 -8.78 14.73 -35.15
N ARG A 84 -8.79 13.95 -34.06
CA ARG A 84 -7.70 13.87 -33.07
C ARG A 84 -7.06 12.49 -33.07
N LYS A 85 -5.77 12.44 -33.34
CA LYS A 85 -4.95 11.22 -33.21
C LYS A 85 -4.24 11.21 -31.88
N LEU A 86 -3.94 10.02 -31.37
CA LEU A 86 -3.12 9.86 -30.14
C LEU A 86 -1.74 10.52 -30.30
N GLU A 87 -1.19 10.58 -31.51
CA GLU A 87 0.06 11.29 -31.83
C GLU A 87 0.04 12.77 -31.42
N ASP A 88 -1.14 13.43 -31.51
CA ASP A 88 -1.29 14.84 -31.11
C ASP A 88 -1.61 15.02 -29.62
N VAL A 89 -2.17 14.00 -29.00
CA VAL A 89 -2.64 14.05 -27.59
C VAL A 89 -1.53 13.67 -26.62
N VAL A 90 -0.74 12.63 -26.95
CA VAL A 90 0.32 12.11 -26.10
C VAL A 90 1.35 13.18 -25.70
N PRO A 91 1.92 14.00 -26.61
CA PRO A 91 2.88 15.03 -26.20
C PRO A 91 2.29 16.10 -25.28
N LYS A 92 1.03 16.45 -25.48
CA LYS A 92 0.33 17.44 -24.63
C LYS A 92 0.05 16.89 -23.23
N LEU A 93 -0.34 15.62 -23.14
CA LEU A 93 -0.48 14.93 -21.86
C LEU A 93 0.85 14.80 -21.15
N ALA A 94 1.91 14.41 -21.85
CA ALA A 94 3.25 14.31 -21.30
C ALA A 94 3.72 15.63 -20.69
N GLN A 95 3.50 16.75 -21.38
CA GLN A 95 3.83 18.07 -20.87
C GLN A 95 3.03 18.42 -19.60
N ARG A 96 1.74 18.07 -19.55
CA ARG A 96 0.91 18.29 -18.36
C ARG A 96 1.38 17.42 -17.19
N PHE A 97 1.68 16.15 -17.43
CA PHE A 97 2.20 15.27 -16.39
C PHE A 97 3.55 15.77 -15.86
N ALA A 98 4.45 16.20 -16.73
CA ALA A 98 5.75 16.76 -16.36
C ALA A 98 5.64 18.09 -15.57
N SER A 99 4.50 18.79 -15.62
CA SER A 99 4.27 19.99 -14.82
C SER A 99 3.96 19.71 -13.35
N SER A 100 3.66 18.48 -12.99
CA SER A 100 3.40 18.09 -11.59
C SER A 100 4.72 17.94 -10.82
N PRO A 101 4.83 18.51 -9.62
CA PRO A 101 6.02 18.35 -8.77
C PRO A 101 6.17 16.91 -8.23
N ASP A 102 5.13 16.11 -8.32
CA ASP A 102 5.09 14.73 -7.82
C ASP A 102 5.53 13.71 -8.89
N ILE A 103 5.63 14.13 -10.16
CA ILE A 103 6.10 13.29 -11.27
C ILE A 103 7.51 13.76 -11.66
N VAL A 104 8.47 12.85 -11.53
CA VAL A 104 9.90 13.13 -11.79
C VAL A 104 10.26 12.88 -13.25
N GLU A 105 9.58 11.94 -13.89
CA GLU A 105 9.90 11.51 -15.24
C GLU A 105 8.64 11.06 -15.98
N VAL A 106 8.59 11.43 -17.25
CA VAL A 106 7.53 11.03 -18.19
C VAL A 106 8.20 10.49 -19.43
N LEU A 107 7.97 9.22 -19.76
CA LEU A 107 8.50 8.57 -20.95
C LEU A 107 7.37 8.29 -21.93
N THR A 108 7.51 8.76 -23.14
CA THR A 108 6.53 8.60 -24.22
C THR A 108 7.13 8.09 -25.50
N THR A 109 8.46 8.13 -25.61
CA THR A 109 9.19 7.75 -26.83
C THR A 109 9.95 6.45 -26.66
N ARG A 110 10.20 5.80 -27.79
CA ARG A 110 11.02 4.58 -27.84
C ARG A 110 12.46 4.86 -27.41
N GLU A 111 13.00 5.99 -27.83
CA GLU A 111 14.38 6.37 -27.50
C GLU A 111 14.55 6.57 -25.98
N GLU A 112 13.62 7.28 -25.31
CA GLU A 112 13.64 7.47 -23.86
C GLU A 112 13.54 6.12 -23.11
N LEU A 113 12.58 5.27 -23.51
CA LEU A 113 12.42 3.95 -22.93
C LEU A 113 13.68 3.08 -23.12
N PHE A 114 14.24 3.15 -24.32
CA PHE A 114 15.44 2.40 -24.66
C PHE A 114 16.68 2.90 -23.93
N SER A 115 16.89 4.21 -23.82
CA SER A 115 18.01 4.76 -23.07
C SER A 115 17.98 4.33 -21.60
N GLN A 116 16.80 4.34 -21.00
CA GLN A 116 16.60 3.85 -19.64
C GLN A 116 16.89 2.33 -19.52
N TRP A 117 16.52 1.56 -20.53
CA TRP A 117 16.82 0.13 -20.58
C TRP A 117 18.31 -0.11 -20.81
N ALA A 118 18.93 0.61 -21.71
CA ALA A 118 20.35 0.45 -22.02
C ALA A 118 21.25 0.76 -20.80
N GLU A 119 20.93 1.77 -20.01
CA GLU A 119 21.64 2.04 -18.75
C GLU A 119 21.53 0.86 -17.76
N ARG A 120 20.38 0.22 -17.71
CA ARG A 120 20.16 -0.96 -16.85
C ARG A 120 20.79 -2.22 -17.40
N PHE A 121 20.76 -2.41 -18.72
CA PHE A 121 21.39 -3.55 -19.40
C PHE A 121 22.92 -3.49 -19.42
N ALA A 122 23.51 -2.30 -19.32
CA ALA A 122 24.97 -2.18 -19.17
C ALA A 122 25.50 -2.91 -17.92
N GLU A 123 24.64 -3.11 -16.91
CA GLU A 123 24.94 -3.86 -15.70
C GLU A 123 24.30 -5.28 -15.70
N ALA A 124 23.52 -5.63 -16.72
CA ALA A 124 22.79 -6.90 -16.73
C ALA A 124 23.68 -8.06 -17.20
N PRO A 125 23.61 -9.22 -16.54
CA PRO A 125 24.32 -10.40 -16.97
C PRO A 125 23.85 -10.89 -18.34
N LEU A 126 24.77 -11.39 -19.16
CA LEU A 126 24.51 -11.91 -20.52
C LEU A 126 23.46 -13.04 -20.56
N TRP A 127 23.20 -13.69 -19.41
CA TRP A 127 22.18 -14.74 -19.30
C TRP A 127 20.73 -14.24 -19.38
N LEU A 128 20.49 -12.93 -19.36
CA LEU A 128 19.16 -12.33 -19.61
C LEU A 128 18.84 -12.20 -21.11
N LEU A 129 19.81 -12.42 -21.97
CA LEU A 129 19.64 -12.40 -23.43
C LEU A 129 19.04 -13.74 -23.89
N ASP A 130 18.11 -13.69 -24.85
CA ASP A 130 17.62 -14.88 -25.50
C ASP A 130 18.62 -15.41 -26.55
N ASP A 131 18.36 -16.60 -27.06
CA ASP A 131 19.26 -17.27 -28.02
C ASP A 131 19.48 -16.45 -29.30
N ALA A 132 18.48 -15.71 -29.77
CA ALA A 132 18.60 -14.84 -30.95
C ALA A 132 19.52 -13.66 -30.64
N GLN A 133 19.34 -12.99 -29.52
CA GLN A 133 20.19 -11.89 -29.07
C GLN A 133 21.64 -12.32 -28.81
N LEU A 134 21.81 -13.51 -28.26
CA LEU A 134 23.18 -14.09 -28.10
C LEU A 134 23.84 -14.36 -29.44
N SER A 135 23.07 -14.83 -30.43
CA SER A 135 23.55 -15.01 -31.78
C SER A 135 23.92 -13.69 -32.45
N ASP A 136 23.04 -12.68 -32.36
CA ASP A 136 23.27 -11.35 -32.93
C ASP A 136 24.45 -10.65 -32.24
N LEU A 137 24.56 -10.78 -30.92
CA LEU A 137 25.72 -10.29 -30.17
C LEU A 137 26.99 -10.99 -30.58
N GLY A 138 26.95 -12.32 -30.78
CA GLY A 138 28.07 -13.09 -31.27
C GLY A 138 28.51 -12.64 -32.66
N GLN A 139 27.59 -12.33 -33.55
CA GLN A 139 27.88 -11.81 -34.88
C GLN A 139 28.45 -10.38 -34.82
N ALA A 140 27.86 -9.49 -33.99
CA ALA A 140 28.37 -8.14 -33.81
C ALA A 140 29.76 -8.09 -33.18
N LEU A 141 30.12 -9.04 -32.34
CA LEU A 141 31.44 -9.17 -31.72
C LEU A 141 32.42 -10.01 -32.56
N SER A 142 32.02 -10.52 -33.74
CA SER A 142 32.93 -11.17 -34.67
C SER A 142 33.94 -10.15 -35.26
N GLU A 143 35.04 -10.63 -35.82
CA GLU A 143 36.06 -9.75 -36.42
C GLU A 143 35.48 -8.89 -37.55
N GLU A 144 34.54 -9.43 -38.33
CA GLU A 144 33.83 -8.72 -39.39
C GLU A 144 32.85 -7.72 -38.83
N GLY A 145 32.07 -8.07 -37.77
CA GLY A 145 31.11 -7.18 -37.09
C GLY A 145 31.79 -5.98 -36.43
N VAL A 146 32.87 -6.20 -35.71
CA VAL A 146 33.67 -5.13 -35.09
C VAL A 146 34.29 -4.21 -36.17
N SER A 147 34.81 -4.77 -37.26
CA SER A 147 35.37 -3.99 -38.37
C SER A 147 34.29 -3.07 -39.00
N THR A 148 33.10 -3.61 -39.23
CA THR A 148 31.96 -2.85 -39.76
C THR A 148 31.50 -1.74 -38.80
N ALA A 149 31.38 -2.05 -37.51
CA ALA A 149 31.01 -1.08 -36.50
C ALA A 149 31.99 0.10 -36.39
N VAL A 150 33.30 -0.20 -36.47
CA VAL A 150 34.33 0.84 -36.47
C VAL A 150 34.28 1.69 -37.73
N GLN A 151 34.00 1.10 -38.90
CA GLN A 151 33.85 1.86 -40.15
C GLN A 151 32.66 2.81 -40.09
N ASN A 152 31.51 2.31 -39.65
CA ASN A 152 30.28 3.13 -39.47
C ASN A 152 30.54 4.28 -38.48
N LEU A 153 31.22 4.03 -37.37
CA LEU A 153 31.57 5.07 -36.40
C LEU A 153 32.47 6.15 -36.98
N VAL A 154 33.41 5.76 -37.84
CA VAL A 154 34.30 6.71 -38.54
C VAL A 154 33.51 7.58 -39.53
N GLU A 155 32.54 6.98 -40.24
CA GLU A 155 31.61 7.72 -41.12
C GLU A 155 30.74 8.67 -40.34
N ASP A 156 30.12 8.24 -39.25
CA ASP A 156 29.28 9.09 -38.37
C ASP A 156 30.08 10.24 -37.75
N LEU A 157 31.35 9.99 -37.36
CA LEU A 157 32.23 11.06 -36.85
C LEU A 157 32.60 12.09 -37.94
N ALA A 158 32.56 11.70 -39.21
CA ALA A 158 32.81 12.61 -40.33
C ALA A 158 31.57 13.47 -40.62
N ASP A 159 30.37 12.93 -40.46
CA ASP A 159 29.09 13.62 -40.73
C ASP A 159 28.64 14.50 -39.58
N ASP A 160 28.60 14.03 -38.34
CA ASP A 160 28.30 14.77 -37.14
C ASP A 160 29.24 14.44 -35.95
N PRO A 161 30.34 15.22 -35.83
CA PRO A 161 31.40 14.98 -34.84
C PRO A 161 30.91 15.08 -33.38
N VAL A 162 29.83 15.83 -33.11
CA VAL A 162 29.35 16.08 -31.73
C VAL A 162 28.49 14.92 -31.26
N ALA A 163 27.50 14.53 -32.03
CA ALA A 163 26.62 13.41 -31.70
C ALA A 163 27.36 12.08 -31.72
N ALA A 164 28.20 11.85 -32.75
CA ALA A 164 29.00 10.62 -32.89
C ALA A 164 30.03 10.44 -31.76
N ARG A 165 30.60 11.53 -31.21
CA ARG A 165 31.53 11.47 -30.08
C ARG A 165 30.88 10.96 -28.82
N GLU A 166 29.66 11.38 -28.52
CA GLU A 166 28.91 10.90 -27.36
C GLU A 166 28.55 9.42 -27.50
N LEU A 167 28.13 9.02 -28.71
CA LEU A 167 27.85 7.64 -29.05
C LEU A 167 29.10 6.75 -28.94
N ALA A 168 30.25 7.22 -29.50
CA ALA A 168 31.52 6.51 -29.46
C ALA A 168 32.03 6.21 -28.04
N VAL A 169 31.74 7.08 -27.09
CA VAL A 169 32.13 6.89 -25.68
C VAL A 169 31.24 5.88 -24.98
N ARG A 170 29.93 5.87 -25.29
CA ARG A 170 28.95 5.03 -24.60
C ARG A 170 28.73 3.67 -25.24
N ASP A 171 28.77 3.60 -26.56
CA ASP A 171 28.49 2.40 -27.34
C ASP A 171 29.32 2.37 -28.64
N PRO A 172 30.65 2.20 -28.54
CA PRO A 172 31.57 2.27 -29.70
C PRO A 172 31.33 1.20 -30.75
N LEU A 173 30.68 0.11 -30.40
CA LEU A 173 30.35 -1.00 -31.30
C LEU A 173 28.90 -0.99 -31.78
N GLY A 174 28.11 0.00 -31.35
CA GLY A 174 26.70 0.07 -31.72
C GLY A 174 25.85 -1.06 -31.20
N LEU A 175 26.23 -1.72 -30.09
CA LEU A 175 25.54 -2.89 -29.57
C LEU A 175 24.12 -2.59 -29.08
N ARG A 176 23.81 -1.30 -28.92
CA ARG A 176 22.45 -0.85 -28.56
C ARG A 176 21.39 -1.32 -29.56
N TRP A 177 21.74 -1.42 -30.86
CA TRP A 177 20.78 -1.87 -31.85
C TRP A 177 20.45 -3.38 -31.73
N VAL A 178 21.37 -4.21 -31.25
CA VAL A 178 21.13 -5.64 -30.98
C VAL A 178 19.99 -5.78 -29.95
N LEU A 179 19.94 -4.86 -29.02
CA LEU A 179 18.90 -4.82 -27.97
C LEU A 179 17.63 -4.10 -28.42
N SER A 180 17.72 -3.19 -29.42
CA SER A 180 16.67 -2.26 -29.84
C SER A 180 16.16 -2.47 -31.26
N SER A 181 16.37 -3.63 -31.88
CA SER A 181 15.95 -3.85 -33.25
C SER A 181 14.51 -3.44 -33.50
N GLU A 182 14.23 -2.66 -34.57
CA GLU A 182 12.87 -2.24 -34.96
C GLU A 182 11.93 -3.45 -35.12
N ASP A 183 12.47 -4.59 -35.50
CA ASP A 183 11.74 -5.83 -35.65
C ASP A 183 11.17 -6.32 -34.31
N ARG A 184 11.87 -6.13 -33.20
CA ARG A 184 11.36 -6.44 -31.87
C ARG A 184 10.24 -5.53 -31.42
N PHE A 185 10.39 -4.22 -31.62
CA PHE A 185 9.28 -3.31 -31.34
C PHE A 185 8.06 -3.64 -32.18
N ARG A 186 8.28 -4.11 -33.43
CA ARG A 186 7.19 -4.58 -34.30
C ARG A 186 6.58 -5.90 -33.78
N GLU A 187 7.39 -6.84 -33.34
CA GLU A 187 6.91 -8.08 -32.69
C GLU A 187 6.11 -7.81 -31.41
N LEU A 188 6.50 -6.81 -30.65
CA LEU A 188 5.76 -6.33 -29.48
C LEU A 188 4.50 -5.50 -29.85
N GLY A 189 4.26 -5.29 -31.15
CA GLY A 189 3.06 -4.59 -31.65
C GLY A 189 3.20 -3.06 -31.70
N PHE A 190 4.38 -2.51 -31.51
CA PHE A 190 4.62 -1.07 -31.63
C PHE A 190 4.60 -0.62 -33.10
N ALA A 191 4.01 0.56 -33.34
CA ALA A 191 3.95 1.14 -34.68
C ALA A 191 5.34 1.61 -35.14
N THR A 192 5.68 1.34 -36.39
CA THR A 192 6.89 1.83 -37.05
C THR A 192 6.66 3.21 -37.67
N GLY A 193 7.70 4.02 -37.75
CA GLY A 193 7.65 5.36 -38.38
C GLY A 193 7.25 6.52 -37.43
N THR A 194 7.15 6.28 -36.16
CA THR A 194 6.99 7.30 -35.12
C THR A 194 7.85 6.96 -33.92
N ASP A 195 8.39 7.98 -33.25
CA ASP A 195 9.15 7.78 -32.02
C ASP A 195 8.28 7.50 -30.80
N LEU A 196 6.98 7.81 -30.89
CA LEU A 196 6.05 7.56 -29.80
C LEU A 196 5.79 6.07 -29.59
N LEU A 197 5.53 5.70 -28.35
CA LEU A 197 5.16 4.33 -27.96
C LEU A 197 3.69 4.05 -28.35
N LEU A 198 3.43 3.92 -29.65
CA LEU A 198 2.11 3.61 -30.20
C LEU A 198 1.97 2.12 -30.50
N LEU A 199 0.80 1.57 -30.16
CA LEU A 199 0.43 0.18 -30.38
C LEU A 199 -0.77 0.09 -31.36
N GLU A 200 -0.92 -1.08 -31.99
CA GLU A 200 -2.08 -1.40 -32.86
C GLU A 200 -2.30 -0.36 -33.96
N GLY A 201 -1.23 0.09 -34.59
CA GLY A 201 -1.33 1.06 -35.69
C GLY A 201 -1.76 2.45 -35.25
N GLY A 202 -1.45 2.86 -34.02
CA GLY A 202 -1.79 4.18 -33.46
C GLY A 202 -3.12 4.25 -32.73
N LYS A 203 -3.82 3.12 -32.54
CA LYS A 203 -5.07 3.07 -31.76
C LYS A 203 -4.84 3.13 -30.26
N ARG A 204 -3.69 2.71 -29.81
CA ARG A 204 -3.28 2.75 -28.39
C ARG A 204 -1.93 3.43 -28.25
N ALA A 205 -1.71 4.06 -27.09
CA ALA A 205 -0.42 4.65 -26.77
C ALA A 205 -0.02 4.28 -25.34
N VAL A 206 1.29 4.14 -25.13
CA VAL A 206 1.85 3.86 -23.80
C VAL A 206 2.58 5.10 -23.29
N ILE A 207 2.31 5.48 -22.07
CA ILE A 207 3.06 6.50 -21.32
C ILE A 207 3.56 5.88 -20.03
N GLN A 208 4.83 6.02 -19.73
CA GLN A 208 5.38 5.66 -18.43
C GLN A 208 5.55 6.93 -17.59
N LEU A 209 5.07 6.89 -16.37
CA LEU A 209 5.27 7.94 -15.38
C LEU A 209 6.08 7.40 -14.21
N ARG A 210 7.00 8.19 -13.71
CA ARG A 210 7.72 7.89 -12.49
C ARG A 210 7.46 8.98 -11.46
N GLY A 211 6.96 8.57 -10.30
CA GLY A 211 6.71 9.48 -9.19
C GLY A 211 7.95 9.68 -8.31
N ARG A 212 7.87 10.70 -7.48
CA ARG A 212 8.94 11.12 -6.57
C ARG A 212 9.07 10.21 -5.35
N ILE A 213 7.95 9.69 -4.84
CA ILE A 213 7.87 8.85 -3.64
C ILE A 213 7.35 7.46 -4.04
N ASP A 214 7.64 6.46 -3.24
CA ASP A 214 7.20 5.09 -3.48
C ASP A 214 5.68 4.96 -3.38
N ALA A 215 5.13 3.98 -4.08
CA ALA A 215 3.70 3.68 -4.09
C ALA A 215 3.15 3.23 -2.72
N TYR A 216 4.02 2.89 -1.79
CA TYR A 216 3.64 2.52 -0.43
C TYR A 216 3.10 3.70 0.39
N ASP A 217 3.45 4.95 0.02
CA ASP A 217 2.79 6.13 0.59
C ASP A 217 1.37 6.25 0.00
N ALA A 218 0.40 6.00 0.85
CA ALA A 218 -1.02 5.93 0.52
C ALA A 218 -1.59 7.24 -0.01
N ASP A 219 -1.25 8.33 0.65
CA ASP A 219 -1.75 9.66 0.33
C ASP A 219 -1.13 10.15 -0.98
N PHE A 220 0.17 9.92 -1.15
CA PHE A 220 0.89 10.23 -2.37
C PHE A 220 0.36 9.43 -3.57
N SER A 221 0.20 8.12 -3.43
CA SER A 221 -0.32 7.24 -4.49
C SER A 221 -1.73 7.65 -4.93
N THR A 222 -2.58 7.97 -3.97
CA THR A 222 -3.94 8.46 -4.25
C THR A 222 -3.89 9.81 -4.96
N GLY A 223 -3.04 10.73 -4.50
CA GLY A 223 -2.87 12.05 -5.10
C GLY A 223 -2.39 11.99 -6.55
N VAL A 224 -1.34 11.21 -6.83
CA VAL A 224 -0.80 11.02 -8.19
C VAL A 224 -1.84 10.38 -9.10
N CYS A 225 -2.52 9.31 -8.66
CA CYS A 225 -3.57 8.68 -9.47
C CYS A 225 -4.73 9.62 -9.75
N THR A 226 -5.17 10.41 -8.77
CA THR A 226 -6.26 11.39 -8.95
C THR A 226 -5.85 12.47 -9.96
N PHE A 227 -4.63 13.01 -9.82
CA PHE A 227 -4.10 13.97 -10.78
C PHE A 227 -4.07 13.40 -12.20
N VAL A 228 -3.61 12.16 -12.37
CA VAL A 228 -3.58 11.49 -13.68
C VAL A 228 -4.99 11.33 -14.24
N ASP A 229 -5.94 10.85 -13.43
CA ASP A 229 -7.35 10.69 -13.84
C ASP A 229 -7.96 12.03 -14.28
N GLU A 230 -7.69 13.14 -13.57
CA GLU A 230 -8.16 14.49 -13.94
C GLU A 230 -7.57 14.95 -15.27
N GLN A 231 -6.27 14.72 -15.51
CA GLN A 231 -5.64 15.10 -16.78
C GLN A 231 -6.17 14.27 -17.95
N LEU A 232 -6.41 12.99 -17.77
CA LEU A 232 -6.99 12.11 -18.76
C LEU A 232 -8.42 12.54 -19.11
N LEU A 233 -9.23 12.85 -18.09
CA LEU A 233 -10.59 13.35 -18.27
C LEU A 233 -10.60 14.70 -19.02
N ALA A 234 -9.72 15.61 -18.67
CA ALA A 234 -9.56 16.92 -19.31
C ALA A 234 -9.10 16.81 -20.78
N ALA A 235 -8.37 15.74 -21.11
CA ALA A 235 -7.97 15.44 -22.49
C ALA A 235 -9.06 14.69 -23.29
N GLY A 236 -10.07 14.14 -22.62
CA GLY A 236 -11.13 13.32 -23.24
C GLY A 236 -10.62 11.95 -23.68
N VAL A 237 -9.63 11.40 -22.99
CA VAL A 237 -9.00 10.11 -23.31
C VAL A 237 -9.22 9.15 -22.14
N THR A 238 -9.52 7.90 -22.47
CA THR A 238 -9.56 6.81 -21.51
C THR A 238 -8.22 6.08 -21.47
N ALA A 239 -7.81 5.66 -20.29
CA ALA A 239 -6.59 4.87 -20.11
C ALA A 239 -6.78 3.76 -19.09
N GLU A 240 -6.07 2.66 -19.30
CA GLU A 240 -5.84 1.66 -18.27
C GLU A 240 -4.54 2.03 -17.53
N ILE A 241 -4.58 1.97 -16.20
CA ILE A 241 -3.46 2.37 -15.35
C ILE A 241 -2.87 1.12 -14.69
N PHE A 242 -1.57 0.91 -14.87
CA PHE A 242 -0.82 -0.22 -14.33
C PHE A 242 0.38 0.28 -13.49
N GLY A 243 0.97 -0.62 -12.68
CA GLY A 243 2.16 -0.33 -11.90
C GLY A 243 1.91 -0.04 -10.44
N GLY A 244 2.96 0.36 -9.72
CA GLY A 244 2.96 0.46 -8.26
C GLY A 244 1.82 1.30 -7.69
N TYR A 245 1.61 2.50 -8.21
CA TYR A 245 0.56 3.41 -7.73
C TYR A 245 -0.86 2.91 -7.98
N ALA A 246 -1.09 2.27 -9.12
CA ALA A 246 -2.41 1.69 -9.44
C ALA A 246 -2.75 0.52 -8.52
N VAL A 247 -1.76 -0.34 -8.27
CA VAL A 247 -1.90 -1.48 -7.35
C VAL A 247 -2.13 -0.98 -5.92
N ALA A 248 -1.31 -0.03 -5.45
CA ALA A 248 -1.46 0.53 -4.11
C ALA A 248 -2.84 1.17 -3.88
N ARG A 249 -3.34 1.96 -4.85
CA ARG A 249 -4.69 2.54 -4.80
C ARG A 249 -5.78 1.46 -4.76
N ALA A 250 -5.66 0.43 -5.60
CA ALA A 250 -6.63 -0.67 -5.65
C ALA A 250 -6.63 -1.50 -4.36
N ASP A 251 -5.47 -1.78 -3.82
CA ASP A 251 -5.31 -2.54 -2.58
C ASP A 251 -5.87 -1.76 -1.38
N GLN A 252 -5.59 -0.46 -1.30
CA GLN A 252 -6.17 0.39 -0.26
C GLN A 252 -7.70 0.41 -0.30
N ALA A 253 -8.28 0.58 -1.51
CA ALA A 253 -9.73 0.59 -1.67
C ALA A 253 -10.34 -0.75 -1.27
N ARG A 254 -9.71 -1.87 -1.63
CA ARG A 254 -10.14 -3.23 -1.23
C ARG A 254 -10.02 -3.44 0.27
N LEU A 255 -8.85 -3.16 0.84
CA LEU A 255 -8.58 -3.34 2.27
C LEU A 255 -9.54 -2.53 3.12
N ARG A 256 -9.79 -1.26 2.74
CA ARG A 256 -10.77 -0.42 3.43
C ARG A 256 -12.18 -1.00 3.34
N GLY A 257 -12.61 -1.43 2.15
CA GLY A 257 -13.93 -2.03 1.95
C GLY A 257 -14.09 -3.37 2.69
N ASP A 258 -13.06 -4.20 2.71
CA ASP A 258 -13.08 -5.48 3.42
C ASP A 258 -13.09 -5.26 4.93
N PHE A 259 -12.32 -4.29 5.42
CA PHE A 259 -12.35 -3.90 6.83
C PHE A 259 -13.71 -3.37 7.27
N GLU A 260 -14.30 -2.43 6.53
CA GLU A 260 -15.62 -1.88 6.86
C GLU A 260 -16.67 -2.98 6.88
N ARG A 261 -16.66 -3.89 5.91
CA ARG A 261 -17.57 -5.05 5.85
C ARG A 261 -17.33 -6.03 7.00
N ALA A 262 -16.09 -6.46 7.21
CA ALA A 262 -15.75 -7.42 8.26
C ALA A 262 -16.07 -6.88 9.64
N SER A 263 -15.73 -5.62 9.93
CA SER A 263 -16.02 -4.97 11.21
C SER A 263 -17.53 -4.82 11.43
N THR A 264 -18.27 -4.38 10.41
CA THR A 264 -19.72 -4.22 10.48
C THR A 264 -20.41 -5.56 10.72
N TRP A 265 -20.07 -6.59 9.95
CA TRP A 265 -20.65 -7.93 10.13
C TRP A 265 -20.27 -8.55 11.47
N SER A 266 -19.03 -8.37 11.93
CA SER A 266 -18.57 -8.88 13.22
C SER A 266 -19.39 -8.27 14.37
N VAL A 267 -19.50 -6.93 14.40
CA VAL A 267 -20.30 -6.22 15.43
C VAL A 267 -21.77 -6.63 15.37
N LEU A 268 -22.34 -6.74 14.16
CA LEU A 268 -23.74 -7.09 13.98
C LEU A 268 -24.05 -8.52 14.38
N LEU A 269 -23.21 -9.49 14.01
CA LEU A 269 -23.38 -10.90 14.38
C LEU A 269 -23.21 -11.10 15.89
N ILE A 270 -22.22 -10.44 16.51
CA ILE A 270 -22.03 -10.47 17.96
C ILE A 270 -23.25 -9.85 18.65
N ALA A 271 -23.76 -8.71 18.18
CA ALA A 271 -24.95 -8.08 18.74
C ALA A 271 -26.17 -8.97 18.64
N LEU A 272 -26.40 -9.60 17.47
CA LEU A 272 -27.53 -10.52 17.25
C LEU A 272 -27.44 -11.74 18.16
N TYR A 273 -26.23 -12.35 18.26
CA TYR A 273 -25.98 -13.47 19.16
C TYR A 273 -26.26 -13.10 20.62
N LEU A 274 -25.77 -11.93 21.08
CA LEU A 274 -25.99 -11.46 22.43
C LEU A 274 -27.48 -11.17 22.70
N VAL A 275 -28.22 -10.58 21.75
CA VAL A 275 -29.66 -10.35 21.85
C VAL A 275 -30.39 -11.69 21.99
N TRP A 276 -30.03 -12.69 21.22
CA TRP A 276 -30.62 -14.02 21.26
C TRP A 276 -30.35 -14.71 22.60
N VAL A 277 -29.10 -14.70 23.09
CA VAL A 277 -28.72 -15.32 24.38
C VAL A 277 -29.30 -14.58 25.58
N MET A 278 -29.25 -13.26 25.56
CA MET A 278 -29.67 -12.43 26.70
C MET A 278 -31.16 -12.07 26.69
N ARG A 279 -31.88 -12.42 25.63
CA ARG A 279 -33.33 -12.23 25.46
C ARG A 279 -33.78 -10.77 25.73
N GLY A 280 -33.03 -9.78 25.22
CA GLY A 280 -33.31 -8.37 25.36
C GLY A 280 -32.28 -7.47 24.72
N LEU A 281 -32.59 -6.23 24.43
CA LEU A 281 -31.72 -5.28 23.72
C LEU A 281 -30.78 -4.48 24.64
N ARG A 282 -31.23 -4.14 25.85
CA ARG A 282 -30.49 -3.22 26.73
C ARG A 282 -29.16 -3.77 27.21
N LEU A 283 -29.13 -5.03 27.59
CA LEU A 283 -27.93 -5.67 28.14
C LEU A 283 -26.88 -5.93 27.07
N PRO A 284 -27.23 -6.48 25.88
CA PRO A 284 -26.28 -6.58 24.76
C PRO A 284 -25.63 -5.26 24.37
N MET A 285 -26.38 -4.16 24.30
CA MET A 285 -25.82 -2.84 24.00
C MET A 285 -24.80 -2.40 25.07
N LEU A 286 -25.10 -2.61 26.34
CA LEU A 286 -24.18 -2.28 27.44
C LEU A 286 -22.92 -3.16 27.43
N VAL A 287 -23.05 -4.43 27.04
CA VAL A 287 -21.93 -5.38 26.93
C VAL A 287 -21.01 -5.04 25.76
N GLN A 288 -21.57 -4.56 24.65
CA GLN A 288 -20.81 -4.25 23.45
C GLN A 288 -20.11 -2.88 23.50
N LEU A 289 -20.64 -1.95 24.27
CA LEU A 289 -20.09 -0.60 24.39
C LEU A 289 -18.60 -0.54 24.80
N PRO A 290 -18.12 -1.30 25.80
CA PRO A 290 -16.70 -1.33 26.15
C PRO A 290 -15.80 -1.84 25.03
N ALA A 291 -16.24 -2.82 24.24
CA ALA A 291 -15.47 -3.34 23.12
C ALA A 291 -15.33 -2.29 22.02
N ILE A 292 -16.40 -1.58 21.67
CA ILE A 292 -16.35 -0.48 20.69
C ILE A 292 -15.43 0.64 21.17
N LEU A 293 -15.54 1.03 22.45
CA LEU A 293 -14.69 2.07 23.03
C LEU A 293 -13.22 1.66 23.05
N SER A 294 -12.92 0.40 23.38
CA SER A 294 -11.53 -0.09 23.41
C SER A 294 -10.86 -0.02 22.04
N ILE A 295 -11.59 -0.31 20.96
CA ILE A 295 -11.08 -0.16 19.59
C ILE A 295 -10.87 1.30 19.24
N ALA A 296 -11.87 2.14 19.56
CA ALA A 296 -11.79 3.57 19.31
C ALA A 296 -10.58 4.21 20.01
N TRP A 297 -10.11 3.65 21.11
CA TRP A 297 -8.92 4.12 21.84
C TRP A 297 -7.63 3.45 21.37
N ALA A 298 -7.66 2.15 21.11
CA ALA A 298 -6.47 1.36 20.79
C ALA A 298 -5.80 1.81 19.49
N ILE A 299 -6.59 2.09 18.45
CA ILE A 299 -6.06 2.46 17.14
C ILE A 299 -5.32 3.81 17.17
N PRO A 300 -5.92 4.93 17.65
CA PRO A 300 -5.20 6.20 17.76
C PRO A 300 -4.01 6.13 18.72
N PHE A 301 -4.13 5.38 19.82
CA PHE A 301 -3.03 5.17 20.75
C PHE A 301 -1.89 4.38 20.10
N GLY A 302 -2.19 3.33 19.35
CA GLY A 302 -1.20 2.58 18.58
C GLY A 302 -0.48 3.46 17.54
N SER A 303 -1.24 4.27 16.80
CA SER A 303 -0.65 5.23 15.84
C SER A 303 0.21 6.29 16.53
N PHE A 304 -0.15 6.74 17.73
CA PHE A 304 0.67 7.65 18.53
C PHE A 304 1.98 7.01 19.00
N CYS A 305 1.96 5.73 19.39
CA CYS A 305 3.13 5.03 19.90
C CYS A 305 4.11 4.58 18.79
N PHE A 306 3.57 4.14 17.65
CA PHE A 306 4.33 3.48 16.58
C PHE A 306 4.38 4.30 15.29
N GLY A 307 3.70 5.43 15.21
CA GLY A 307 3.58 6.22 13.98
C GLY A 307 2.53 5.66 13.05
N ALA A 308 2.95 5.16 11.88
CA ALA A 308 2.04 4.49 10.96
C ALA A 308 1.75 3.05 11.42
N LEU A 309 0.50 2.62 11.26
CA LEU A 309 0.09 1.26 11.59
C LEU A 309 0.10 0.40 10.33
N PRO A 310 0.72 -0.80 10.34
CA PRO A 310 0.64 -1.70 9.20
C PRO A 310 -0.83 -2.05 8.91
N THR A 311 -1.20 -2.12 7.64
CA THR A 311 -2.58 -2.43 7.25
C THR A 311 -3.08 -3.76 7.82
N VAL A 312 -2.17 -4.72 8.06
CA VAL A 312 -2.48 -5.99 8.72
C VAL A 312 -2.95 -5.79 10.17
N ALA A 313 -2.52 -4.72 10.85
CA ALA A 313 -3.01 -4.38 12.19
C ALA A 313 -4.53 -4.12 12.22
N VAL A 314 -5.10 -3.73 11.08
CA VAL A 314 -6.54 -3.56 10.92
C VAL A 314 -7.28 -4.90 11.08
N ALA A 315 -6.70 -6.02 10.64
CA ALA A 315 -7.27 -7.34 10.85
C ALA A 315 -7.33 -7.72 12.34
N ALA A 316 -6.38 -7.24 13.14
CA ALA A 316 -6.37 -7.45 14.59
C ALA A 316 -7.57 -6.79 15.29
N VAL A 317 -8.16 -5.75 14.70
CA VAL A 317 -9.35 -5.07 15.27
C VAL A 317 -10.54 -6.03 15.37
N ALA A 318 -10.76 -6.89 14.37
CA ALA A 318 -11.83 -7.89 14.43
C ALA A 318 -11.61 -8.89 15.58
N VAL A 319 -10.36 -9.27 15.81
CA VAL A 319 -9.97 -10.14 16.95
C VAL A 319 -10.18 -9.41 18.28
N LEU A 320 -9.78 -8.15 18.37
CA LEU A 320 -9.98 -7.32 19.57
C LEU A 320 -11.46 -7.10 19.89
N CYS A 321 -12.33 -6.99 18.87
CA CYS A 321 -13.78 -6.96 19.05
C CYS A 321 -14.28 -8.20 19.80
N GLY A 322 -13.85 -9.39 19.38
CA GLY A 322 -14.24 -10.65 20.02
C GLY A 322 -13.75 -10.74 21.47
N LEU A 323 -12.46 -10.50 21.69
CA LEU A 323 -11.84 -10.56 23.02
C LEU A 323 -12.42 -9.51 23.98
N GLY A 324 -12.68 -8.30 23.50
CA GLY A 324 -13.25 -7.23 24.34
C GLY A 324 -14.66 -7.52 24.82
N VAL A 325 -15.45 -8.24 24.02
CA VAL A 325 -16.82 -8.63 24.39
C VAL A 325 -16.83 -9.73 25.45
N ASP A 326 -15.87 -10.66 25.44
CA ASP A 326 -15.82 -11.78 26.39
C ASP A 326 -15.77 -11.32 27.84
N PHE A 327 -14.95 -10.32 28.18
CA PHE A 327 -14.88 -9.77 29.53
C PHE A 327 -16.22 -9.18 29.98
N ALA A 328 -16.90 -8.47 29.07
CA ALA A 328 -18.19 -7.88 29.37
C ALA A 328 -19.31 -8.92 29.49
N ILE A 329 -19.26 -10.01 28.70
CA ILE A 329 -20.20 -11.15 28.82
C ILE A 329 -20.05 -11.82 30.17
N HIS A 330 -18.83 -12.12 30.59
CA HIS A 330 -18.56 -12.75 31.89
C HIS A 330 -19.07 -11.90 33.04
N TYR A 331 -18.80 -10.60 33.01
CA TYR A 331 -19.32 -9.65 33.99
C TYR A 331 -20.87 -9.63 34.02
N ALA A 332 -21.50 -9.50 32.86
CA ALA A 332 -22.94 -9.45 32.71
C ALA A 332 -23.62 -10.74 33.15
N ALA A 333 -23.06 -11.89 32.83
CA ALA A 333 -23.59 -13.21 33.22
C ALA A 333 -23.54 -13.38 34.74
N ARG A 334 -22.43 -13.01 35.39
CA ARG A 334 -22.30 -13.06 36.86
C ARG A 334 -23.24 -12.07 37.54
N TYR A 335 -23.35 -10.85 36.99
CA TYR A 335 -24.30 -9.86 37.46
C TYR A 335 -25.76 -10.36 37.41
N ARG A 336 -26.17 -10.94 36.27
CA ARG A 336 -27.54 -11.50 36.16
C ARG A 336 -27.78 -12.62 37.18
N ARG A 337 -26.82 -13.48 37.43
CA ARG A 337 -26.93 -14.55 38.42
C ARG A 337 -27.05 -13.99 39.84
N ALA A 338 -26.24 -12.99 40.21
CA ALA A 338 -26.31 -12.32 41.51
C ALA A 338 -27.66 -11.60 41.72
N ARG A 339 -28.21 -11.01 40.63
CA ARG A 339 -29.54 -10.33 40.69
C ARG A 339 -30.70 -11.25 40.96
N LEU A 340 -30.55 -12.57 40.89
CA LEU A 340 -31.61 -13.53 41.26
C LEU A 340 -31.80 -13.61 42.78
N THR A 341 -30.77 -13.28 43.56
CA THR A 341 -30.75 -13.45 45.03
C THR A 341 -30.46 -12.18 45.80
N MET A 342 -29.94 -11.13 45.15
CA MET A 342 -29.46 -9.90 45.80
C MET A 342 -30.11 -8.66 45.22
N ALA A 343 -30.13 -7.56 46.01
CA ALA A 343 -30.51 -6.25 45.55
C ALA A 343 -29.49 -5.71 44.52
N HIS A 344 -29.89 -4.71 43.70
CA HIS A 344 -29.04 -4.17 42.63
C HIS A 344 -27.64 -3.74 43.13
N ARG A 345 -27.57 -2.97 44.20
CA ARG A 345 -26.29 -2.50 44.74
C ARG A 345 -25.39 -3.60 45.25
N GLU A 346 -25.99 -4.55 45.97
CA GLU A 346 -25.26 -5.72 46.49
C GLU A 346 -24.75 -6.61 45.39
N ALA A 347 -25.54 -6.89 44.35
CA ALA A 347 -25.13 -7.67 43.18
C ALA A 347 -23.97 -7.01 42.44
N VAL A 348 -24.00 -5.68 42.25
CA VAL A 348 -22.88 -4.96 41.61
C VAL A 348 -21.60 -5.05 42.46
N GLN A 349 -21.72 -4.83 43.79
CA GLN A 349 -20.57 -4.91 44.70
C GLN A 349 -19.97 -6.30 44.73
N GLU A 350 -20.80 -7.34 44.78
CA GLU A 350 -20.36 -8.74 44.80
C GLU A 350 -19.62 -9.13 43.51
N VAL A 351 -20.20 -8.79 42.35
CA VAL A 351 -19.55 -9.06 41.03
C VAL A 351 -18.26 -8.27 40.89
N GLN A 352 -18.22 -7.04 41.34
CA GLN A 352 -17.02 -6.22 41.28
C GLN A 352 -15.90 -6.80 42.16
N ARG A 353 -16.25 -7.33 43.32
CA ARG A 353 -15.31 -7.91 44.26
C ARG A 353 -14.79 -9.27 43.82
N THR A 354 -15.63 -10.10 43.20
CA THR A 354 -15.28 -11.48 42.84
C THR A 354 -14.82 -11.62 41.40
N THR A 355 -15.46 -10.95 40.45
CA THR A 355 -15.24 -11.17 39.01
C THR A 355 -14.17 -10.24 38.43
N VAL A 356 -14.13 -8.97 38.85
CA VAL A 356 -13.15 -8.03 38.26
C VAL A 356 -11.69 -8.45 38.51
N PRO A 357 -11.30 -8.98 39.67
CA PRO A 357 -9.95 -9.52 39.85
C PRO A 357 -9.59 -10.65 38.90
N GLU A 358 -10.54 -11.58 38.65
CA GLU A 358 -10.36 -12.69 37.69
C GLU A 358 -10.16 -12.14 36.28
N LEU A 359 -11.02 -11.21 35.84
CA LEU A 359 -10.92 -10.58 34.52
C LEU A 359 -9.62 -9.78 34.35
N LEU A 360 -9.11 -9.15 35.38
CA LEU A 360 -7.82 -8.44 35.32
C LEU A 360 -6.63 -9.39 35.18
N ILE A 361 -6.69 -10.58 35.78
CA ILE A 361 -5.69 -11.61 35.58
C ILE A 361 -5.72 -12.12 34.14
N ASP A 362 -6.90 -12.41 33.59
CA ASP A 362 -7.08 -12.84 32.21
C ASP A 362 -6.58 -11.77 31.23
N MET A 363 -6.89 -10.50 31.49
CA MET A 363 -6.38 -9.39 30.71
C MET A 363 -4.84 -9.32 30.76
N ALA A 364 -4.24 -9.46 31.94
CA ALA A 364 -2.81 -9.40 32.11
C ALA A 364 -2.11 -10.56 31.39
N THR A 365 -2.64 -11.78 31.49
CA THR A 365 -2.09 -12.95 30.76
C THR A 365 -2.16 -12.79 29.26
N THR A 366 -3.29 -12.29 28.75
CA THR A 366 -3.47 -11.97 27.33
C THR A 366 -2.46 -10.91 26.87
N ALA A 367 -2.33 -9.80 27.64
CA ALA A 367 -1.38 -8.75 27.33
C ALA A 367 0.07 -9.23 27.32
N VAL A 368 0.47 -10.05 28.30
CA VAL A 368 1.81 -10.66 28.35
C VAL A 368 2.06 -11.56 27.14
N THR A 369 1.07 -12.34 26.74
CA THR A 369 1.17 -13.22 25.54
C THR A 369 1.42 -12.39 24.28
N PHE A 370 0.65 -11.32 24.05
CA PHE A 370 0.85 -10.45 22.89
C PHE A 370 2.20 -9.73 22.93
N LEU A 371 2.62 -9.27 24.11
CA LEU A 371 3.94 -8.64 24.28
C LEU A 371 5.08 -9.63 24.01
N ALA A 372 4.94 -10.90 24.45
CA ALA A 372 5.92 -11.95 24.20
C ALA A 372 6.03 -12.28 22.69
N ILE A 373 4.89 -12.28 21.95
CA ILE A 373 4.90 -12.46 20.51
C ILE A 373 5.60 -11.28 19.84
N GLY A 374 5.29 -10.04 20.25
CA GLY A 374 5.95 -8.85 19.71
C GLY A 374 7.45 -8.80 19.97
N ALA A 375 7.89 -9.21 21.18
CA ALA A 375 9.31 -9.25 21.54
C ALA A 375 10.08 -10.42 20.91
N GLY A 376 9.40 -11.46 20.43
CA GLY A 376 10.01 -12.63 19.77
C GLY A 376 10.05 -12.52 18.24
N SER A 377 9.56 -11.44 17.69
CA SER A 377 9.55 -11.17 16.24
C SER A 377 10.75 -10.35 15.73
N ASP A 378 11.71 -10.01 16.63
CA ASP A 378 12.97 -9.32 16.30
C ASP A 378 14.06 -10.27 15.80
#